data_c4570006180a50a2d977cb993c667e1f
#
_entry.id   c4570006180a50a2d977cb993c667e1f
#
_cell.length_a   1.000
_cell.length_b   1.000
_cell.length_c   1.000
_cell.angle_alpha   90.00
_cell.angle_beta   90.00
_cell.angle_gamma   90.00
#
_symmetry.space_group_name_H-M   'P 1'
#
loop_
_entity.id
_entity.type
_entity.pdbx_description
1 polymer ?
#
loop_
_entity_poly.entity_id
_entity_poly.type
_entity_poly.pdbx_seq_one_letter_code
_entity_poly.pdbx_strand_id
1 'polypeptide(L)'
;YILHHPYAVYALLKTMVATPGTTYPIPDGPTAELLKNFWSGIRPINNVPIYEDGNLDRTTVATTVGVIAARDAMVVLVSQATRTERQRDASLRATELVMVSDYGVFELDDAKGAALTFDSVVPSDTA
;
A
#
# COMPACT_ATOMS: atom_id res chain seq x y z
N TYR A 1 4.45 0.86 10.05
CA TYR A 1 4.31 0.39 8.67
C TYR A 1 4.53 1.52 7.68
N ILE A 2 4.92 1.15 6.47
CA ILE A 2 5.02 2.03 5.32
C ILE A 2 3.96 1.57 4.30
N LEU A 3 3.21 2.51 3.75
CA LEU A 3 2.26 2.29 2.67
C LEU A 3 2.69 3.16 1.50
N HIS A 4 2.90 2.57 0.34
CA HIS A 4 3.34 3.31 -0.83
C HIS A 4 2.77 2.74 -2.14
N HIS A 5 2.78 3.57 -3.18
CA HIS A 5 2.37 3.15 -4.52
C HIS A 5 3.35 2.10 -5.09
N PRO A 6 2.88 1.05 -5.81
CA PRO A 6 3.72 -0.01 -6.36
C PRO A 6 4.91 0.48 -7.19
N TYR A 7 4.76 1.56 -7.93
CA TYR A 7 5.86 2.11 -8.74
C TYR A 7 7.03 2.62 -7.91
N ALA A 8 6.76 3.25 -6.76
CA ALA A 8 7.81 3.69 -5.85
C ALA A 8 8.54 2.50 -5.23
N VAL A 9 7.80 1.47 -4.85
CA VAL A 9 8.39 0.23 -4.30
C VAL A 9 9.22 -0.48 -5.38
N TYR A 10 8.75 -0.51 -6.62
CA TYR A 10 9.53 -1.03 -7.74
C TYR A 10 10.83 -0.24 -7.98
N ALA A 11 10.76 1.10 -7.97
CA ALA A 11 11.93 1.95 -8.11
C ALA A 11 12.96 1.71 -6.99
N LEU A 12 12.47 1.57 -5.75
CA LEU A 12 13.30 1.22 -4.60
C LEU A 12 14.00 -0.14 -4.79
N LEU A 13 13.25 -1.16 -5.21
CA LEU A 13 13.80 -2.49 -5.49
C LEU A 13 14.83 -2.45 -6.59
N LYS A 14 14.59 -1.68 -7.66
CA LYS A 14 15.53 -1.53 -8.78
C LYS A 14 16.86 -0.93 -8.34
N THR A 15 16.86 -0.01 -7.39
CA THR A 15 18.08 0.58 -6.84
C THR A 15 18.86 -0.39 -5.94
N MET A 16 18.18 -1.39 -5.37
CA MET A 16 18.78 -2.39 -4.50
C MET A 16 19.32 -3.61 -5.25
N VAL A 17 18.87 -3.83 -6.48
CA VAL A 17 19.40 -4.92 -7.32
C VAL A 17 20.75 -4.51 -7.89
N ALA A 18 21.73 -5.39 -7.74
CA ALA A 18 23.07 -5.16 -8.26
C ALA A 18 23.07 -4.97 -9.78
N THR A 19 23.93 -4.08 -10.26
CA THR A 19 24.12 -3.82 -11.70
C THR A 19 24.51 -5.12 -12.41
N PRO A 20 23.91 -5.46 -13.57
CA PRO A 20 24.28 -6.65 -14.34
C PRO A 20 25.77 -6.66 -14.68
N GLY A 21 26.43 -7.79 -14.46
CA GLY A 21 27.85 -7.98 -14.78
C GLY A 21 28.79 -8.02 -13.58
N THR A 22 28.32 -7.80 -12.40
CA THR A 22 29.07 -7.98 -11.16
C THR A 22 28.66 -9.29 -10.48
N THR A 23 29.63 -10.15 -10.20
CA THR A 23 29.40 -11.38 -9.43
C THR A 23 29.26 -10.98 -7.97
N TYR A 24 28.03 -10.75 -7.53
CA TYR A 24 27.77 -10.45 -6.12
C TYR A 24 27.27 -11.67 -5.37
N PRO A 25 27.85 -11.97 -4.22
CA PRO A 25 27.09 -12.67 -3.20
C PRO A 25 25.90 -11.79 -2.82
N ILE A 26 24.78 -12.42 -2.50
CA ILE A 26 23.60 -11.69 -1.99
C ILE A 26 24.08 -10.79 -0.85
N PRO A 27 23.90 -9.46 -0.95
CA PRO A 27 24.42 -8.56 0.06
C PRO A 27 23.83 -8.90 1.42
N ASP A 28 24.65 -8.90 2.45
CA ASP A 28 24.16 -9.04 3.82
C ASP A 28 23.48 -7.74 4.27
N GLY A 29 22.47 -7.87 5.11
CA GLY A 29 21.75 -6.73 5.67
C GLY A 29 20.37 -6.50 5.09
N PRO A 30 19.83 -5.27 5.18
CA PRO A 30 18.45 -4.94 4.82
C PRO A 30 18.06 -5.33 3.39
N THR A 31 18.99 -5.22 2.46
CA THR A 31 18.79 -5.58 1.04
C THR A 31 18.60 -7.08 0.85
N ALA A 32 19.37 -7.90 1.58
CA ALA A 32 19.22 -9.36 1.53
C ALA A 32 17.88 -9.81 2.12
N GLU A 33 17.45 -9.15 3.17
CA GLU A 33 16.18 -9.42 3.82
C GLU A 33 14.98 -9.07 2.93
N LEU A 34 15.05 -7.94 2.23
CA LEU A 34 14.10 -7.53 1.21
C LEU A 34 14.00 -8.56 0.07
N LEU A 35 15.13 -9.02 -0.45
CA LEU A 35 15.16 -10.01 -1.53
C LEU A 35 14.62 -11.37 -1.08
N LYS A 36 14.94 -11.82 0.13
CA LYS A 36 14.43 -13.08 0.70
C LYS A 36 12.90 -13.04 0.90
N ASN A 37 12.37 -11.90 1.30
CA ASN A 37 10.95 -11.72 1.59
C ASN A 37 10.14 -11.20 0.39
N PHE A 38 10.77 -11.05 -0.77
CA PHE A 38 10.15 -10.56 -2.00
C PHE A 38 8.85 -11.30 -2.36
N TRP A 39 8.82 -12.60 -2.15
CA TRP A 39 7.67 -13.47 -2.48
C TRP A 39 6.63 -13.57 -1.37
N SER A 40 6.89 -13.08 -0.18
CA SER A 40 5.95 -13.15 0.93
C SER A 40 4.88 -12.04 0.92
N GLY A 41 4.96 -11.10 -0.02
CA GLY A 41 4.02 -9.97 -0.11
C GLY A 41 4.22 -8.87 0.93
N ILE A 42 5.01 -9.13 1.96
CA ILE A 42 5.41 -8.16 2.98
C ILE A 42 6.91 -7.96 2.85
N ARG A 43 7.33 -6.73 2.59
CA ARG A 43 8.75 -6.38 2.36
C ARG A 43 9.28 -5.55 3.53
N PRO A 44 9.79 -6.18 4.60
CA PRO A 44 10.31 -5.43 5.74
C PRO A 44 11.64 -4.77 5.40
N ILE A 45 11.78 -3.49 5.71
CA ILE A 45 13.06 -2.79 5.82
C ILE A 45 13.27 -2.48 7.29
N ASN A 46 14.34 -2.98 7.89
CA ASN A 46 14.62 -2.83 9.32
C ASN A 46 13.41 -3.21 10.21
N ASN A 47 12.74 -4.32 9.91
CA ASN A 47 11.53 -4.79 10.58
C ASN A 47 10.30 -3.88 10.42
N VAL A 48 10.33 -2.87 9.54
CA VAL A 48 9.15 -2.06 9.20
C VAL A 48 8.51 -2.65 7.95
N PRO A 49 7.29 -3.17 8.02
CA PRO A 49 6.62 -3.74 6.86
C PRO A 49 6.25 -2.66 5.85
N ILE A 50 6.45 -2.96 4.56
CA ILE A 50 6.06 -2.12 3.44
C ILE A 50 4.89 -2.78 2.74
N TYR A 51 3.80 -2.03 2.60
CA TYR A 51 2.60 -2.42 1.86
C TYR A 51 2.49 -1.60 0.58
N GLU A 52 1.92 -2.20 -0.44
CA GLU A 52 1.67 -1.57 -1.74
C GLU A 52 0.17 -1.31 -1.91
N ASP A 53 -0.18 -0.11 -2.33
CA ASP A 53 -1.55 0.25 -2.67
C ASP A 53 -1.57 1.10 -3.95
N GLY A 54 -2.24 0.60 -4.98
CA GLY A 54 -2.38 1.28 -6.27
C GLY A 54 -3.38 2.44 -6.25
N ASN A 55 -4.15 2.60 -5.17
CA ASN A 55 -5.10 3.71 -5.02
C ASN A 55 -4.46 5.00 -4.50
N LEU A 56 -3.18 4.94 -4.12
CA LEU A 56 -2.46 6.13 -3.69
C LEU A 56 -2.25 7.09 -4.86
N ASP A 57 -2.45 8.37 -4.58
CA ASP A 57 -2.36 9.43 -5.58
C ASP A 57 -0.94 9.60 -6.10
N ARG A 58 -0.86 9.84 -7.40
CA ARG A 58 0.36 10.26 -8.08
C ARG A 58 0.26 11.75 -8.37
N THR A 59 1.03 12.55 -7.67
CA THR A 59 1.01 14.02 -7.82
C THR A 59 1.50 14.46 -9.19
N THR A 60 2.42 13.70 -9.77
CA THR A 60 2.92 13.89 -11.14
C THR A 60 3.21 12.52 -11.77
N VAL A 61 3.54 12.49 -13.05
CA VAL A 61 3.95 11.25 -13.73
C VAL A 61 5.17 10.58 -13.07
N ALA A 62 5.98 11.36 -12.34
CA ALA A 62 7.24 10.91 -11.75
C ALA A 62 7.22 10.84 -10.22
N THR A 63 6.20 11.38 -9.54
CA THR A 63 6.20 11.49 -8.08
C THR A 63 4.98 10.82 -7.48
N THR A 64 5.21 9.99 -6.48
CA THR A 64 4.15 9.32 -5.70
C THR A 64 4.26 9.70 -4.24
N VAL A 65 3.11 9.82 -3.58
CA VAL A 65 3.02 10.09 -2.15
C VAL A 65 2.60 8.81 -1.45
N GLY A 66 3.34 8.46 -0.43
CA GLY A 66 3.02 7.38 0.50
C GLY A 66 2.99 7.90 1.92
N VAL A 67 2.85 7.00 2.85
CA VAL A 67 2.83 7.32 4.27
C VAL A 67 3.67 6.32 5.08
N ILE A 68 4.39 6.84 6.05
CA ILE A 68 4.91 6.05 7.15
C ILE A 68 4.09 6.35 8.39
N ALA A 69 3.55 5.34 9.03
CA ALA A 69 2.70 5.52 10.18
C ALA A 69 2.92 4.44 11.24
N ALA A 70 2.84 4.85 12.49
CA ALA A 70 2.69 3.92 13.60
C ALA A 70 1.26 3.34 13.61
N ARG A 71 1.06 2.26 14.35
CA ARG A 71 -0.25 1.62 14.45
C ARG A 71 -1.30 2.54 15.06
N ASP A 72 -0.88 3.39 15.97
CA ASP A 72 -1.77 4.28 16.73
C ASP A 72 -1.92 5.67 16.09
N ALA A 73 -1.45 5.85 14.85
CA ALA A 73 -1.60 7.13 14.14
C ALA A 73 -3.04 7.37 13.68
N MET A 74 -3.76 6.30 13.36
CA MET A 74 -5.11 6.37 12.80
C MET A 74 -6.04 5.39 13.51
N VAL A 75 -7.31 5.74 13.57
CA VAL A 75 -8.38 4.90 14.10
C VAL A 75 -9.54 4.79 13.11
N VAL A 76 -10.06 3.59 12.99
CA VAL A 76 -11.30 3.32 12.25
C VAL A 76 -12.42 3.13 13.26
N LEU A 77 -13.41 3.99 13.22
CA LEU A 77 -14.63 3.88 14.03
C LEU A 77 -15.74 3.30 13.17
N VAL A 78 -16.30 2.20 13.61
CA VAL A 78 -17.41 1.53 12.93
C VAL A 78 -18.68 1.76 13.77
N SER A 79 -19.59 2.57 13.26
CA SER A 79 -20.92 2.79 13.86
C SER A 79 -21.84 1.63 13.54
N GLN A 80 -21.83 1.20 12.29
CA GLN A 80 -22.65 0.11 11.82
C GLN A 80 -21.81 -0.88 10.99
N ALA A 81 -21.71 -2.10 11.48
CA ALA A 81 -21.06 -3.18 10.73
C ALA A 81 -21.79 -3.43 9.40
N THR A 82 -21.03 -3.84 8.39
CA THR A 82 -21.58 -4.17 7.08
C THR A 82 -22.71 -5.21 7.23
N ARG A 83 -23.88 -4.86 6.76
CA ARG A 83 -25.04 -5.77 6.72
C ARG A 83 -25.72 -5.71 5.36
N THR A 84 -26.36 -6.80 4.98
CA THR A 84 -27.16 -6.87 3.77
C THR A 84 -28.64 -6.77 4.13
N GLU A 85 -29.32 -5.81 3.53
CA GLU A 85 -30.78 -5.66 3.61
C GLU A 85 -31.41 -6.16 2.33
N ARG A 86 -32.50 -6.89 2.48
CA ARG A 86 -33.22 -7.47 1.35
C ARG A 86 -34.60 -6.86 1.27
N GLN A 87 -34.91 -6.24 0.13
CA GLN A 87 -36.25 -5.71 -0.16
C GLN A 87 -36.80 -6.39 -1.42
N ARG A 88 -38.06 -6.77 -1.35
CA ARG A 88 -38.80 -7.26 -2.54
C ARG A 88 -39.56 -6.10 -3.17
N ASP A 89 -39.21 -5.78 -4.39
CA ASP A 89 -40.03 -4.87 -5.21
C ASP A 89 -41.07 -5.67 -6.01
N ALA A 90 -42.34 -5.49 -5.64
CA ALA A 90 -43.46 -6.19 -6.27
C ALA A 90 -43.74 -5.66 -7.69
N SER A 91 -43.43 -4.38 -7.96
CA SER A 91 -43.66 -3.73 -9.25
C SER A 91 -42.70 -4.23 -10.32
N LEU A 92 -41.46 -4.42 -9.95
CA LEU A 92 -40.42 -4.94 -10.83
C LEU A 92 -40.30 -6.47 -10.80
N ARG A 93 -41.07 -7.15 -9.93
CA ARG A 93 -40.93 -8.60 -9.66
C ARG A 93 -39.48 -9.03 -9.35
N ALA A 94 -38.68 -8.11 -8.78
CA ALA A 94 -37.29 -8.29 -8.45
C ALA A 94 -37.09 -8.29 -6.95
N THR A 95 -35.93 -8.80 -6.54
CA THR A 95 -35.43 -8.67 -5.16
C THR A 95 -34.22 -7.76 -5.19
N GLU A 96 -34.28 -6.68 -4.46
CA GLU A 96 -33.17 -5.76 -4.25
C GLU A 96 -32.35 -6.19 -3.04
N LEU A 97 -31.06 -6.19 -3.20
CA LEU A 97 -30.09 -6.44 -2.13
C LEU A 97 -29.26 -5.17 -1.93
N VAL A 98 -29.38 -4.56 -0.77
CA VAL A 98 -28.66 -3.34 -0.41
C VAL A 98 -27.65 -3.68 0.66
N MET A 99 -26.41 -3.31 0.43
CA MET A 99 -25.34 -3.43 1.44
C MET A 99 -25.16 -2.08 2.12
N VAL A 100 -25.28 -2.07 3.43
CA VAL A 100 -25.15 -0.87 4.26
C VAL A 100 -24.00 -1.05 5.23
N SER A 101 -23.13 -0.05 5.29
CA SER A 101 -22.09 0.07 6.32
C SER A 101 -21.88 1.54 6.66
N ASP A 102 -21.56 1.80 7.92
CA ASP A 102 -21.29 3.16 8.40
C ASP A 102 -20.01 3.13 9.22
N TYR A 103 -18.99 3.80 8.69
CA TYR A 103 -17.68 3.89 9.32
C TYR A 103 -17.02 5.25 9.03
N GLY A 104 -16.12 5.64 9.91
CA GLY A 104 -15.28 6.82 9.72
C GLY A 104 -13.83 6.51 10.03
N VAL A 105 -12.92 7.19 9.36
CA VAL A 105 -11.49 7.10 9.62
C VAL A 105 -11.02 8.45 10.16
N PHE A 106 -10.32 8.42 11.27
CA PHE A 106 -9.86 9.62 11.96
C PHE A 106 -8.37 9.50 12.27
N GLU A 107 -7.70 10.62 12.17
CA GLU A 107 -6.35 10.77 12.69
C GLU A 107 -6.41 10.85 14.22
N LEU A 108 -5.58 10.06 14.88
CA LEU A 108 -5.52 10.01 16.34
C LEU A 108 -4.34 10.84 16.87
N ASP A 109 -3.20 10.82 16.20
CA ASP A 109 -2.00 11.49 16.63
C ASP A 109 -1.11 11.83 15.41
N ASP A 110 -1.06 13.10 15.04
CA ASP A 110 -0.29 13.63 13.90
C ASP A 110 1.22 13.36 14.04
N ALA A 111 1.74 13.33 15.26
CA ALA A 111 3.15 13.08 15.51
C ALA A 111 3.59 11.63 15.18
N LYS A 112 2.64 10.72 14.99
CA LYS A 112 2.88 9.30 14.72
C LYS A 112 2.80 8.93 13.24
N GLY A 113 2.62 9.89 12.35
CA GLY A 113 2.57 9.71 10.91
C GLY A 113 3.41 10.73 10.17
N ALA A 114 3.94 10.36 9.01
CA ALA A 114 4.62 11.29 8.11
C ALA A 114 4.37 10.91 6.66
N ALA A 115 4.20 11.92 5.81
CA ALA A 115 4.12 11.72 4.37
C ALA A 115 5.50 11.38 3.81
N LEU A 116 5.54 10.42 2.90
CA LEU A 116 6.73 10.01 2.16
C LEU A 116 6.53 10.33 0.68
N THR A 117 7.40 11.16 0.11
CA THR A 117 7.37 11.47 -1.31
C THR A 117 8.60 10.87 -1.98
N PHE A 118 8.37 10.02 -2.97
CA PHE A 118 9.42 9.38 -3.76
C PHE A 118 9.21 9.63 -5.24
N ASP A 119 10.33 9.77 -5.96
CA ASP A 119 10.31 9.72 -7.40
C ASP A 119 9.97 8.29 -7.85
N SER A 120 8.96 8.18 -8.68
CA SER A 120 8.54 6.91 -9.26
C SER A 120 8.35 7.08 -10.75
N VAL A 121 9.23 6.46 -11.51
CA VAL A 121 9.09 6.40 -12.97
C VAL A 121 8.24 5.20 -13.33
N VAL A 122 7.28 5.39 -14.23
CA VAL A 122 6.55 4.28 -14.83
C VAL A 122 7.56 3.34 -15.48
N PRO A 123 7.51 2.04 -15.18
CA PRO A 123 8.36 1.09 -15.89
C PRO A 123 8.18 1.27 -17.40
N SER A 124 9.26 1.57 -18.13
CA SER A 124 9.19 1.67 -19.57
C SER A 124 9.31 0.27 -20.17
N ASP A 125 8.46 -0.02 -21.16
CA ASP A 125 8.50 -1.28 -21.92
C ASP A 125 9.70 -1.36 -22.87
N THR A 126 10.56 -0.36 -22.87
CA THR A 126 11.81 -0.38 -23.67
C THR A 126 12.87 -1.18 -22.93
N ALA A 127 12.94 -2.45 -23.26
CA ALA A 127 14.13 -3.29 -23.03
C ALA A 127 15.21 -2.92 -24.05
#